data_f36daf320a69c25acda96145f1a14355
#
_entry.id   f36daf320a69c25acda96145f1a14355
#
_cell.length_a   1.000
_cell.length_b   1.000
_cell.length_c   1.000
_cell.angle_alpha   90.00
_cell.angle_beta   90.00
_cell.angle_gamma   90.00
#
_symmetry.space_group_name_H-M   'P 1'
#
loop_
_entity.id
_entity.type
_entity.pdbx_description
1 polymer ?
#
loop_
_entity_poly.entity_id
_entity_poly.type
_entity_poly.pdbx_seq_one_letter_code
_entity_poly.pdbx_strand_id
1 'polypeptide(L)'
;NSLFGTDVEQFQEEINDELNGTTRIDMRILPQMCQHCENAPCEPVCPVFATYHNPEGINLMVYSRCVGTRYCSNNCSYKVRRFNWFSYQWPEPLNLQLNPDVTVRAKGVMEKCNFCFHKIGIAKDKAKDEKRKMNYEEISTITACQTACGCGAIEFGDLNDPNAKVTKLSKDKRAYSLLGELNTRPTVTYLKKIRREQI
;
A
#
# COMPACT_ATOMS: atom_id res chain seq x y z
N ASN A 1 29.80 -14.83 8.56
CA ASN A 1 29.97 -13.61 7.79
C ASN A 1 28.61 -13.00 7.58
N SER A 2 28.05 -12.39 8.63
CA SER A 2 26.74 -11.79 8.60
C SER A 2 26.87 -10.35 8.11
N LEU A 3 26.26 -10.04 7.00
CA LEU A 3 25.96 -8.68 6.55
C LEU A 3 25.06 -7.91 7.56
N PHE A 4 24.71 -8.53 8.69
CA PHE A 4 23.84 -7.98 9.72
C PHE A 4 24.45 -7.94 11.14
N GLY A 5 25.67 -8.43 11.34
CA GLY A 5 26.23 -8.57 12.69
C GLY A 5 26.80 -7.29 13.28
N THR A 6 27.40 -6.47 12.46
CA THR A 6 27.99 -5.19 12.92
C THR A 6 26.96 -4.08 13.09
N ASP A 7 25.91 -4.09 12.28
CA ASP A 7 24.88 -3.05 12.33
C ASP A 7 23.98 -3.17 13.57
N VAL A 8 23.81 -4.38 14.10
CA VAL A 8 22.96 -4.60 15.30
C VAL A 8 23.68 -4.14 16.56
N GLU A 9 24.98 -4.36 16.67
CA GLU A 9 25.76 -3.91 17.84
C GLU A 9 25.90 -2.39 17.84
N GLN A 10 26.20 -1.77 16.71
CA GLN A 10 26.20 -0.31 16.58
C GLN A 10 24.83 0.30 16.87
N PHE A 11 23.78 -0.30 16.36
CA PHE A 11 22.41 0.15 16.62
C PHE A 11 22.02 0.00 18.09
N GLN A 12 22.54 -1.04 18.77
CA GLN A 12 22.31 -1.25 20.20
C GLN A 12 23.10 -0.23 21.04
N GLU A 13 24.31 0.14 20.63
CA GLU A 13 25.10 1.18 21.28
C GLU A 13 24.44 2.56 21.09
N GLU A 14 24.00 2.90 19.88
CA GLU A 14 23.25 4.12 19.60
C GLU A 14 21.99 4.24 20.44
N ILE A 15 21.19 3.14 20.58
CA ILE A 15 20.03 3.08 21.46
C ILE A 15 20.42 3.31 22.93
N ASN A 16 21.48 2.68 23.40
CA ASN A 16 21.91 2.82 24.78
C ASN A 16 22.41 4.23 25.09
N ASP A 17 23.14 4.86 24.18
CA ASP A 17 23.59 6.24 24.32
C ASP A 17 22.44 7.23 24.36
N GLU A 18 21.37 6.96 23.60
CA GLU A 18 20.18 7.79 23.61
C GLU A 18 19.27 7.59 24.83
N LEU A 19 19.13 6.36 25.31
CA LEU A 19 18.45 6.08 26.57
C LEU A 19 19.16 6.76 27.76
N ASN A 20 20.48 6.97 27.66
CA ASN A 20 21.29 7.71 28.64
C ASN A 20 21.26 9.25 28.44
N GLY A 21 20.44 9.74 27.47
CA GLY A 21 20.18 11.16 27.28
C GLY A 21 21.22 11.91 26.44
N THR A 22 22.13 11.19 25.74
CA THR A 22 23.22 11.80 24.94
C THR A 22 22.80 12.08 23.49
N THR A 23 21.89 11.29 22.91
CA THR A 23 21.39 11.50 21.52
C THR A 23 19.90 11.24 21.46
N ARG A 24 19.15 11.93 20.62
CA ARG A 24 17.71 11.68 20.39
C ARG A 24 17.50 10.76 19.20
N ILE A 25 16.86 9.57 19.40
CA ILE A 25 16.45 8.68 18.31
C ILE A 25 15.38 9.35 17.44
N ASP A 26 15.68 9.56 16.18
CA ASP A 26 14.71 10.07 15.22
C ASP A 26 13.92 8.91 14.60
N MET A 27 12.97 8.37 15.36
CA MET A 27 12.07 7.34 14.83
C MET A 27 11.02 7.93 13.89
N ARG A 28 10.89 7.32 12.71
CA ARG A 28 9.89 7.68 11.72
C ARG A 28 9.06 6.46 11.35
N ILE A 29 7.77 6.57 11.56
CA ILE A 29 6.82 5.54 11.13
C ILE A 29 6.34 5.92 9.74
N LEU A 30 6.56 5.02 8.78
CA LEU A 30 6.12 5.18 7.40
C LEU A 30 5.19 4.01 7.04
N PRO A 31 3.89 4.25 6.82
CA PRO A 31 2.99 3.20 6.33
C PRO A 31 3.38 2.84 4.89
N GLN A 32 3.77 1.60 4.69
CA GLN A 32 4.19 1.10 3.39
C GLN A 32 3.19 0.09 2.84
N MET A 33 2.51 0.47 1.78
CA MET A 33 1.56 -0.38 1.06
C MET A 33 2.08 -0.72 -0.33
N CYS A 34 1.33 -1.49 -1.11
CA CYS A 34 1.64 -1.66 -2.53
C CYS A 34 1.69 -0.28 -3.20
N GLN A 35 2.78 -0.01 -3.92
CA GLN A 35 3.02 1.28 -4.55
C GLN A 35 2.32 1.41 -5.91
N HIS A 36 1.62 0.36 -6.37
CA HIS A 36 0.94 0.33 -7.66
C HIS A 36 1.79 0.89 -8.79
N CYS A 37 3.04 0.40 -8.86
CA CYS A 37 4.05 0.88 -9.79
C CYS A 37 3.57 0.77 -11.24
N GLU A 38 3.77 1.80 -12.06
CA GLU A 38 3.51 1.73 -13.50
C GLU A 38 4.41 0.68 -14.18
N ASN A 39 5.70 0.68 -13.82
CA ASN A 39 6.66 -0.33 -14.25
C ASN A 39 6.74 -1.43 -13.18
N ALA A 40 5.67 -2.22 -13.01
CA ALA A 40 5.53 -3.18 -11.93
C ALA A 40 6.42 -4.41 -12.12
N PRO A 41 7.53 -4.58 -11.37
CA PRO A 41 8.43 -5.74 -11.55
C PRO A 41 7.79 -7.06 -11.10
N CYS A 42 6.66 -7.01 -10.43
CA CYS A 42 5.91 -8.18 -9.98
C CYS A 42 5.03 -8.80 -11.08
N GLU A 43 4.77 -8.10 -12.18
CA GLU A 43 3.89 -8.59 -13.26
C GLU A 43 4.58 -9.58 -14.20
N PRO A 44 5.77 -9.26 -14.78
CA PRO A 44 6.40 -10.13 -15.75
C PRO A 44 6.87 -11.47 -15.17
N VAL A 45 7.01 -11.56 -13.86
CA VAL A 45 7.47 -12.78 -13.17
C VAL A 45 6.33 -13.70 -12.75
N CYS A 46 5.08 -13.33 -12.98
CA CYS A 46 3.95 -14.18 -12.63
C CYS A 46 3.63 -15.15 -13.77
N PRO A 47 3.82 -16.47 -13.57
CA PRO A 47 3.65 -17.46 -14.65
C PRO A 47 2.20 -17.62 -15.11
N VAL A 48 1.24 -17.20 -14.30
CA VAL A 48 -0.20 -17.35 -14.56
C VAL A 48 -0.91 -16.03 -14.76
N PHE A 49 -0.16 -14.95 -14.90
CA PHE A 49 -0.72 -13.62 -15.09
C PHE A 49 -1.78 -13.23 -14.04
N ALA A 50 -1.51 -13.60 -12.77
CA ALA A 50 -2.39 -13.28 -11.65
C ALA A 50 -2.21 -11.83 -11.15
N THR A 51 -1.10 -11.19 -11.53
CA THR A 51 -0.80 -9.79 -11.21
C THR A 51 -0.78 -8.99 -12.51
N TYR A 52 -1.58 -7.95 -12.58
CA TYR A 52 -1.69 -7.12 -13.79
C TYR A 52 -2.27 -5.74 -13.43
N HIS A 53 -2.11 -4.77 -14.33
CA HIS A 53 -2.80 -3.48 -14.25
C HIS A 53 -4.19 -3.57 -14.89
N ASN A 54 -5.18 -3.00 -14.20
CA ASN A 54 -6.47 -2.76 -14.80
C ASN A 54 -6.44 -1.46 -15.65
N PRO A 55 -7.48 -1.19 -16.44
CA PRO A 55 -7.55 0.05 -17.24
C PRO A 55 -7.50 1.36 -16.43
N GLU A 56 -7.69 1.28 -15.12
CA GLU A 56 -7.63 2.42 -14.19
C GLU A 56 -6.23 2.66 -13.62
N GLY A 57 -5.24 1.87 -14.04
CA GLY A 57 -3.86 1.97 -13.53
C GLY A 57 -3.65 1.31 -12.17
N ILE A 58 -4.61 0.56 -11.65
CA ILE A 58 -4.47 -0.16 -10.39
C ILE A 58 -3.80 -1.51 -10.67
N ASN A 59 -2.66 -1.77 -10.06
CA ASN A 59 -2.07 -3.10 -10.06
C ASN A 59 -2.92 -4.03 -9.19
N LEU A 60 -3.58 -4.99 -9.81
CA LEU A 60 -4.47 -5.94 -9.16
C LEU A 60 -3.78 -7.28 -8.89
N MET A 61 -4.37 -8.06 -8.01
CA MET A 61 -4.03 -9.44 -7.74
C MET A 61 -5.28 -10.31 -7.86
N VAL A 62 -5.30 -11.18 -8.89
CA VAL A 62 -6.37 -12.16 -9.08
C VAL A 62 -6.00 -13.43 -8.34
N TYR A 63 -6.45 -13.53 -7.11
CA TYR A 63 -6.10 -14.65 -6.23
C TYR A 63 -6.55 -16.01 -6.74
N SER A 64 -7.64 -16.10 -7.50
CA SER A 64 -8.12 -17.34 -8.11
C SER A 64 -7.18 -17.89 -9.22
N ARG A 65 -6.35 -17.05 -9.81
CA ARG A 65 -5.32 -17.48 -10.78
C ARG A 65 -4.00 -17.84 -10.09
N CYS A 66 -3.80 -17.39 -8.85
CA CYS A 66 -2.53 -17.52 -8.16
C CYS A 66 -2.24 -18.98 -7.83
N VAL A 67 -1.09 -19.48 -8.31
CA VAL A 67 -0.58 -20.83 -8.00
C VAL A 67 0.51 -20.82 -6.92
N GLY A 68 0.79 -19.68 -6.31
CA GLY A 68 1.65 -19.60 -5.14
C GLY A 68 3.15 -19.69 -5.38
N THR A 69 3.65 -19.38 -6.58
CA THR A 69 5.10 -19.40 -6.86
C THR A 69 5.90 -18.39 -6.05
N ARG A 70 5.25 -17.35 -5.50
CA ARG A 70 5.84 -16.27 -4.68
C ARG A 70 6.89 -15.42 -5.37
N TYR A 71 7.20 -15.65 -6.63
CA TYR A 71 8.21 -14.91 -7.37
C TYR A 71 7.90 -13.40 -7.42
N CYS A 72 6.63 -13.04 -7.50
CA CYS A 72 6.19 -11.64 -7.42
C CYS A 72 6.53 -10.95 -6.08
N SER A 73 6.61 -11.70 -4.98
CA SER A 73 7.08 -11.18 -3.69
C SER A 73 8.59 -10.96 -3.70
N ASN A 74 9.35 -11.91 -4.25
CA ASN A 74 10.79 -11.79 -4.35
C ASN A 74 11.20 -10.60 -5.24
N ASN A 75 10.47 -10.39 -6.33
CA ASN A 75 10.75 -9.31 -7.28
C ASN A 75 10.17 -7.95 -6.89
N CYS A 76 9.33 -7.89 -5.84
CA CYS A 76 8.82 -6.63 -5.33
C CYS A 76 9.91 -5.86 -4.59
N SER A 77 10.31 -4.69 -5.08
CA SER A 77 11.31 -3.83 -4.44
C SER A 77 10.86 -3.35 -3.06
N TYR A 78 9.57 -3.16 -2.87
CA TYR A 78 8.98 -2.65 -1.63
C TYR A 78 8.62 -3.75 -0.62
N LYS A 79 8.70 -5.03 -1.02
CA LYS A 79 8.39 -6.21 -0.17
C LYS A 79 7.00 -6.16 0.50
N VAL A 80 6.02 -5.63 -0.20
CA VAL A 80 4.64 -5.41 0.30
C VAL A 80 3.64 -6.49 -0.12
N ARG A 81 4.13 -7.57 -0.69
CA ARG A 81 3.31 -8.73 -1.08
C ARG A 81 3.44 -9.82 -0.03
N ARG A 82 2.30 -10.33 0.45
CA ARG A 82 2.23 -11.32 1.51
C ARG A 82 1.67 -12.62 0.97
N PHE A 83 2.23 -13.73 1.41
CA PHE A 83 1.78 -15.06 1.04
C PHE A 83 0.97 -15.67 2.17
N ASN A 84 -0.17 -16.26 1.84
CA ASN A 84 -1.02 -16.94 2.81
C ASN A 84 -0.52 -18.37 3.03
N TRP A 85 0.22 -18.56 4.11
CA TRP A 85 0.76 -19.86 4.52
C TRP A 85 -0.28 -20.77 5.15
N PHE A 86 -1.33 -20.16 5.77
CA PHE A 86 -2.33 -20.83 6.56
C PHE A 86 -3.72 -20.47 6.09
N SER A 87 -4.69 -21.39 6.31
CA SER A 87 -6.11 -21.05 6.28
C SER A 87 -6.55 -20.78 7.71
N TYR A 88 -7.01 -19.56 7.97
CA TYR A 88 -7.52 -19.19 9.28
C TYR A 88 -8.92 -19.76 9.47
N GLN A 89 -9.12 -20.43 10.59
CA GLN A 89 -10.45 -20.86 11.04
C GLN A 89 -10.90 -19.90 12.14
N TRP A 90 -12.05 -19.33 11.94
CA TRP A 90 -12.66 -18.42 12.89
C TRP A 90 -13.72 -19.21 13.68
N PRO A 91 -13.51 -19.51 14.98
CA PRO A 91 -14.56 -20.17 15.80
C PRO A 91 -15.76 -19.23 15.93
N GLU A 92 -16.95 -19.81 15.99
CA GLU A 92 -18.17 -19.06 16.26
C GLU A 92 -18.12 -18.42 17.66
N PRO A 93 -18.55 -17.17 17.83
CA PRO A 93 -19.16 -16.24 16.83
C PRO A 93 -18.15 -15.31 16.15
N LEU A 94 -16.83 -15.52 16.26
CA LEU A 94 -15.79 -14.60 15.73
C LEU A 94 -15.80 -14.51 14.21
N ASN A 95 -16.36 -15.49 13.50
CA ASN A 95 -16.56 -15.42 12.06
C ASN A 95 -17.47 -14.27 11.64
N LEU A 96 -18.35 -13.78 12.51
CA LEU A 96 -19.27 -12.66 12.24
C LEU A 96 -18.56 -11.30 12.14
N GLN A 97 -17.32 -11.17 12.62
CA GLN A 97 -16.53 -9.94 12.48
C GLN A 97 -15.98 -9.75 11.07
N LEU A 98 -15.97 -10.79 10.24
CA LEU A 98 -15.45 -10.71 8.87
C LEU A 98 -16.36 -9.86 8.00
N ASN A 99 -15.73 -9.03 7.14
CA ASN A 99 -16.49 -8.24 6.18
C ASN A 99 -17.07 -9.15 5.09
N PRO A 100 -18.41 -9.24 4.93
CA PRO A 100 -19.05 -10.11 3.95
C PRO A 100 -18.75 -9.69 2.50
N ASP A 101 -18.41 -8.42 2.25
CA ASP A 101 -18.09 -7.91 0.91
C ASP A 101 -16.67 -8.28 0.45
N VAL A 102 -15.88 -8.87 1.31
CA VAL A 102 -14.49 -9.24 1.02
C VAL A 102 -14.31 -10.75 1.14
N THR A 103 -14.00 -11.39 0.02
CA THR A 103 -13.72 -12.82 0.00
C THR A 103 -12.49 -13.15 0.85
N VAL A 104 -12.62 -14.08 1.78
CA VAL A 104 -11.49 -14.63 2.55
C VAL A 104 -10.67 -15.53 1.64
N ARG A 105 -9.37 -15.25 1.50
CA ARG A 105 -8.47 -16.05 0.65
C ARG A 105 -7.95 -17.23 1.46
N ALA A 106 -7.87 -18.37 0.78
CA ALA A 106 -7.30 -19.58 1.34
C ALA A 106 -5.75 -19.51 1.38
N LYS A 107 -5.13 -20.50 2.00
CA LYS A 107 -3.67 -20.70 1.92
C LYS A 107 -3.22 -20.91 0.46
N GLY A 108 -1.97 -20.56 0.17
CA GLY A 108 -1.34 -20.82 -1.12
C GLY A 108 -1.47 -19.67 -2.13
N VAL A 109 -2.03 -18.53 -1.74
CA VAL A 109 -2.17 -17.36 -2.63
C VAL A 109 -1.42 -16.15 -2.09
N MET A 110 -1.06 -15.25 -2.98
CA MET A 110 -0.46 -13.96 -2.64
C MET A 110 -1.54 -12.90 -2.41
N GLU A 111 -1.32 -12.06 -1.43
CA GLU A 111 -2.16 -10.89 -1.15
C GLU A 111 -1.35 -9.61 -1.10
N LYS A 112 -1.99 -8.51 -1.44
CA LYS A 112 -1.44 -7.16 -1.37
C LYS A 112 -2.55 -6.12 -1.29
N CYS A 113 -2.21 -4.87 -1.05
CA CYS A 113 -3.14 -3.76 -1.20
C CYS A 113 -3.64 -3.65 -2.64
N ASN A 114 -4.95 -3.60 -2.85
CA ASN A 114 -5.63 -3.39 -4.14
C ASN A 114 -6.40 -2.06 -4.18
N PHE A 115 -6.08 -1.10 -3.34
CA PHE A 115 -6.81 0.17 -3.19
C PHE A 115 -8.31 -0.01 -2.97
N CYS A 116 -8.70 -1.05 -2.24
CA CYS A 116 -10.12 -1.37 -2.02
C CYS A 116 -10.93 -1.46 -3.33
N PHE A 117 -10.36 -2.09 -4.36
CA PHE A 117 -10.93 -2.20 -5.71
C PHE A 117 -12.41 -2.61 -5.72
N HIS A 118 -12.84 -3.50 -4.82
CA HIS A 118 -14.23 -3.91 -4.68
C HIS A 118 -15.15 -2.72 -4.33
N LYS A 119 -14.71 -1.80 -3.46
CA LYS A 119 -15.48 -0.59 -3.13
C LYS A 119 -15.57 0.37 -4.32
N ILE A 120 -14.49 0.48 -5.10
CA ILE A 120 -14.49 1.25 -6.35
C ILE A 120 -15.51 0.66 -7.33
N GLY A 121 -15.56 -0.68 -7.44
CA GLY A 121 -16.55 -1.38 -8.26
C GLY A 121 -17.97 -1.06 -7.83
N ILE A 122 -18.30 -1.20 -6.57
CA ILE A 122 -19.62 -0.89 -6.01
C ILE A 122 -20.02 0.57 -6.29
N ALA A 123 -19.10 1.52 -6.08
CA ALA A 123 -19.39 2.93 -6.35
C ALA A 123 -19.65 3.21 -7.84
N LYS A 124 -18.92 2.53 -8.73
CA LYS A 124 -19.15 2.62 -10.19
C LYS A 124 -20.49 2.05 -10.61
N ASP A 125 -20.84 0.90 -10.09
CA ASP A 125 -22.13 0.26 -10.40
C ASP A 125 -23.28 1.16 -9.97
N LYS A 126 -23.19 1.72 -8.76
CA LYS A 126 -24.17 2.69 -8.26
C LYS A 126 -24.27 3.93 -9.16
N ALA A 127 -23.14 4.53 -9.54
CA ALA A 127 -23.13 5.69 -10.42
C ALA A 127 -23.71 5.37 -11.81
N LYS A 128 -23.45 4.15 -12.33
CA LYS A 128 -24.00 3.66 -13.59
C LYS A 128 -25.52 3.47 -13.52
N ASP A 129 -26.04 2.91 -12.44
CA ASP A 129 -27.48 2.74 -12.21
C ASP A 129 -28.20 4.09 -12.17
N GLU A 130 -27.54 5.09 -11.55
CA GLU A 130 -28.02 6.47 -11.50
C GLU A 130 -27.75 7.26 -12.81
N LYS A 131 -27.17 6.61 -13.83
CA LYS A 131 -26.83 7.20 -15.15
C LYS A 131 -25.98 8.47 -15.05
N ARG A 132 -25.09 8.54 -14.07
CA ARG A 132 -24.15 9.64 -13.85
C ARG A 132 -22.69 9.16 -13.83
N LYS A 133 -21.76 10.10 -13.89
CA LYS A 133 -20.34 9.82 -13.62
C LYS A 133 -20.11 9.82 -12.11
N MET A 134 -19.11 9.05 -11.66
CA MET A 134 -18.65 9.11 -10.29
C MET A 134 -18.15 10.52 -9.95
N ASN A 135 -18.53 11.01 -8.76
CA ASN A 135 -18.05 12.28 -8.26
C ASN A 135 -16.68 12.11 -7.61
N TYR A 136 -15.88 13.17 -7.63
CA TYR A 136 -14.57 13.18 -6.98
C TYR A 136 -14.66 12.83 -5.48
N GLU A 137 -15.65 13.35 -4.78
CA GLU A 137 -15.85 13.08 -3.35
C GLU A 137 -16.08 11.59 -3.04
N GLU A 138 -16.81 10.90 -3.92
CA GLU A 138 -17.01 9.45 -3.80
C GLU A 138 -15.71 8.67 -3.98
N ILE A 139 -14.86 9.09 -4.91
CA ILE A 139 -13.55 8.48 -5.14
C ILE A 139 -12.62 8.75 -3.96
N SER A 140 -12.61 9.97 -3.45
CA SER A 140 -11.71 10.42 -2.40
C SER A 140 -11.98 9.81 -1.02
N THR A 141 -13.09 9.11 -0.82
CA THR A 141 -13.46 8.49 0.47
C THR A 141 -13.62 6.97 0.39
N ILE A 142 -13.25 6.37 -0.73
CA ILE A 142 -13.52 4.96 -1.00
C ILE A 142 -12.61 4.02 -0.20
N THR A 143 -11.34 4.36 0.00
CA THR A 143 -10.39 3.43 0.62
C THR A 143 -10.56 3.35 2.13
N ALA A 144 -10.55 2.12 2.67
CA ALA A 144 -10.73 1.89 4.09
C ALA A 144 -9.64 2.53 4.97
N CYS A 145 -8.40 2.59 4.48
CA CYS A 145 -7.29 3.23 5.20
C CYS A 145 -7.48 4.73 5.34
N GLN A 146 -8.00 5.40 4.31
CA GLN A 146 -8.31 6.83 4.36
C GLN A 146 -9.48 7.09 5.30
N THR A 147 -10.56 6.30 5.20
CA THR A 147 -11.74 6.44 6.06
C THR A 147 -11.39 6.23 7.54
N ALA A 148 -10.47 5.31 7.84
CA ALA A 148 -10.00 5.05 9.20
C ALA A 148 -8.99 6.09 9.72
N CYS A 149 -8.43 6.93 8.84
CA CYS A 149 -7.43 7.92 9.21
C CYS A 149 -8.07 9.19 9.77
N GLY A 150 -8.29 9.25 11.08
CA GLY A 150 -8.92 10.40 11.73
C GLY A 150 -8.16 11.73 11.62
N CYS A 151 -6.87 11.70 11.31
CA CYS A 151 -6.07 12.91 11.11
C CYS A 151 -5.99 13.36 9.63
N GLY A 152 -6.66 12.67 8.70
CA GLY A 152 -6.67 13.02 7.28
C GLY A 152 -5.28 12.95 6.60
N ALA A 153 -4.38 12.10 7.09
CA ALA A 153 -3.03 11.98 6.56
C ALA A 153 -2.95 11.15 5.27
N ILE A 154 -4.00 10.40 4.95
CA ILE A 154 -4.07 9.56 3.75
C ILE A 154 -5.08 10.15 2.79
N GLU A 155 -4.65 10.41 1.57
CA GLU A 155 -5.47 10.92 0.50
C GLU A 155 -5.48 9.94 -0.67
N PHE A 156 -6.64 9.67 -1.24
CA PHE A 156 -6.83 8.81 -2.40
C PHE A 156 -7.65 9.53 -3.47
N GLY A 157 -7.37 9.26 -4.74
CA GLY A 157 -8.13 9.88 -5.83
C GLY A 157 -7.55 9.55 -7.20
N ASP A 158 -8.13 10.15 -8.23
CA ASP A 158 -7.65 10.02 -9.60
C ASP A 158 -6.53 11.04 -9.88
N LEU A 159 -5.35 10.55 -10.23
CA LEU A 159 -4.20 11.39 -10.60
C LEU A 159 -4.37 12.09 -11.95
N ASN A 160 -5.30 11.62 -12.81
CA ASN A 160 -5.59 12.25 -14.09
C ASN A 160 -6.54 13.47 -13.95
N ASP A 161 -7.25 13.58 -12.83
CA ASP A 161 -8.06 14.75 -12.56
C ASP A 161 -7.17 15.89 -12.00
N PRO A 162 -6.97 17.00 -12.73
CA PRO A 162 -6.15 18.12 -12.29
C PRO A 162 -6.72 18.82 -11.05
N ASN A 163 -8.02 18.71 -10.80
CA ASN A 163 -8.69 19.34 -9.68
C ASN A 163 -8.60 18.49 -8.40
N ALA A 164 -8.30 17.21 -8.54
CA ALA A 164 -8.21 16.29 -7.42
C ALA A 164 -7.15 16.75 -6.41
N LYS A 165 -7.45 16.60 -5.12
CA LYS A 165 -6.53 16.94 -4.02
C LYS A 165 -5.25 16.11 -4.10
N VAL A 166 -5.36 14.82 -4.44
CA VAL A 166 -4.20 13.91 -4.60
C VAL A 166 -3.25 14.41 -5.68
N THR A 167 -3.77 14.93 -6.81
CA THR A 167 -2.96 15.47 -7.91
C THR A 167 -2.23 16.76 -7.50
N LYS A 168 -2.86 17.61 -6.71
CA LYS A 168 -2.22 18.81 -6.16
C LYS A 168 -1.13 18.44 -5.16
N LEU A 169 -1.39 17.48 -4.29
CA LEU A 169 -0.43 17.00 -3.29
C LEU A 169 0.78 16.28 -3.94
N SER A 170 0.56 15.53 -5.01
CA SER A 170 1.66 14.85 -5.73
C SER A 170 2.64 15.82 -6.38
N LYS A 171 2.22 17.07 -6.66
CA LYS A 171 3.04 18.14 -7.19
C LYS A 171 3.63 19.09 -6.13
N ASP A 172 3.35 18.84 -4.85
CA ASP A 172 3.90 19.63 -3.74
C ASP A 172 5.43 19.45 -3.68
N LYS A 173 6.15 20.52 -3.30
CA LYS A 173 7.63 20.50 -3.14
C LYS A 173 8.11 19.48 -2.11
N ARG A 174 7.26 19.06 -1.20
CA ARG A 174 7.54 18.01 -0.20
C ARG A 174 7.32 16.60 -0.72
N ALA A 175 6.71 16.47 -1.90
CA ALA A 175 6.37 15.18 -2.46
C ALA A 175 7.64 14.37 -2.81
N TYR A 176 7.61 13.08 -2.50
CA TYR A 176 8.66 12.15 -2.89
C TYR A 176 8.10 10.74 -3.06
N SER A 177 8.76 9.95 -3.86
CA SER A 177 8.47 8.53 -4.07
C SER A 177 9.51 7.67 -3.39
N LEU A 178 9.09 6.53 -2.83
CA LEU A 178 10.02 5.56 -2.27
C LEU A 178 10.81 4.88 -3.40
N LEU A 179 12.12 4.69 -3.19
CA LEU A 179 13.01 3.99 -4.11
C LEU A 179 12.88 4.52 -5.56
N GLY A 180 12.81 5.83 -5.72
CA GLY A 180 12.64 6.49 -7.02
C GLY A 180 13.74 6.13 -8.03
N GLU A 181 14.95 5.83 -7.55
CA GLU A 181 16.13 5.42 -8.32
C GLU A 181 15.91 4.10 -9.07
N LEU A 182 14.99 3.24 -8.65
CA LEU A 182 14.69 1.97 -9.31
C LEU A 182 13.78 2.11 -10.54
N ASN A 183 13.30 3.32 -10.83
CA ASN A 183 12.43 3.63 -11.96
C ASN A 183 11.18 2.73 -12.07
N THR A 184 10.67 2.27 -10.94
CA THR A 184 9.41 1.50 -10.89
C THR A 184 8.17 2.38 -11.08
N ARG A 185 8.32 3.70 -11.03
CA ARG A 185 7.27 4.72 -11.14
C ARG A 185 6.10 4.43 -10.20
N PRO A 186 6.30 4.54 -8.88
CA PRO A 186 5.23 4.34 -7.92
C PRO A 186 4.16 5.42 -8.05
N THR A 187 2.88 5.04 -7.99
CA THR A 187 1.76 5.98 -7.97
C THR A 187 1.47 6.53 -6.56
N VAL A 188 2.04 5.89 -5.53
CA VAL A 188 1.95 6.36 -4.15
C VAL A 188 3.02 7.41 -3.91
N THR A 189 2.60 8.58 -3.44
CA THR A 189 3.48 9.71 -3.12
C THR A 189 3.42 9.99 -1.63
N TYR A 190 4.56 10.28 -1.04
CA TYR A 190 4.70 10.67 0.36
C TYR A 190 5.08 12.13 0.47
N LEU A 191 4.65 12.79 1.54
CA LEU A 191 5.01 14.17 1.84
C LEU A 191 6.03 14.21 2.98
N LYS A 192 7.15 14.89 2.77
CA LYS A 192 8.17 15.12 3.79
C LYS A 192 7.57 15.89 4.96
N LYS A 193 7.86 15.46 6.19
CA LYS A 193 7.55 16.22 7.39
C LYS A 193 8.52 17.41 7.51
N ILE A 194 7.99 18.60 7.65
CA ILE A 194 8.78 19.78 7.95
C ILE A 194 9.02 19.79 9.47
N ARG A 195 10.29 19.83 9.87
CA ARG A 195 10.70 20.06 11.26
C ARG A 195 11.22 21.49 11.37
N ARG A 196 10.80 22.17 12.41
CA ARG A 196 11.50 23.38 12.86
C ARG A 196 12.65 22.87 13.73
N GLU A 197 13.87 23.13 13.33
CA GLU A 197 14.98 23.00 14.26
C GLU A 197 14.73 23.99 15.40
N GLN A 198 14.73 23.51 16.62
CA GLN A 198 14.77 24.38 17.77
C GLN A 198 16.20 24.96 17.79
N ILE A 199 16.30 26.24 17.43
CA ILE A 199 17.52 27.05 17.59
C ILE A 199 17.80 27.19 19.07
#